data_98b680c57afbc36b1b144662b3731520
#
_entry.id   98b680c57afbc36b1b144662b3731520
#
_cell.length_a   1.000
_cell.length_b   1.000
_cell.length_c   1.000
_cell.angle_alpha   90.00
_cell.angle_beta   90.00
_cell.angle_gamma   90.00
#
_symmetry.space_group_name_H-M   'P 1'
#
loop_
_entity.id
_entity.type
_entity.pdbx_description
1 polymer ?
#
loop_
_entity_poly.entity_id
_entity_poly.type
_entity_poly.pdbx_seq_one_letter_code
_entity_poly.pdbx_strand_id
1 'polypeptide(L)'
;MAVKQAITAADFLPDSLDYRSLSDAADSCQGCDLYKFATQTVFGEGPVQAEIMLVGEQPGDEEDIKGHPFVGPAGRLLSAALEEAGIDRRSVYLTNVVKHFKWKPRGKRRLHEKPRASEIAACEPWLRAELELVKPQILVCLGATAAQKLLGKDFRITKMRGKWIESAIADKVIATYHPSAILRAPDEETRSRQYGELVLDLKTAAQVLTKSASM
;
A
#
# COMPACT_ATOMS: atom_id res chain seq x y z
N MET A 1 -34.00 15.75 -11.44
CA MET A 1 -32.70 16.36 -11.09
C MET A 1 -31.62 15.32 -11.37
N ALA A 2 -30.71 15.58 -12.32
CA ALA A 2 -29.58 14.67 -12.57
C ALA A 2 -28.67 14.66 -11.35
N VAL A 3 -28.47 13.51 -10.74
CA VAL A 3 -27.48 13.31 -9.67
C VAL A 3 -26.13 13.56 -10.30
N LYS A 4 -25.44 14.63 -9.91
CA LYS A 4 -24.09 14.92 -10.36
C LYS A 4 -23.21 13.77 -9.89
N GLN A 5 -22.76 12.93 -10.81
CA GLN A 5 -21.88 11.81 -10.48
C GLN A 5 -20.62 12.36 -9.81
N ALA A 6 -20.24 11.81 -8.66
CA ALA A 6 -19.05 12.27 -7.95
C ALA A 6 -17.81 11.90 -8.78
N ILE A 7 -16.92 12.87 -8.98
CA ILE A 7 -15.63 12.66 -9.66
C ILE A 7 -14.80 11.69 -8.84
N THR A 8 -14.19 10.71 -9.50
CA THR A 8 -13.31 9.70 -8.89
C THR A 8 -12.02 9.55 -9.70
N ALA A 9 -11.09 8.74 -9.25
CA ALA A 9 -9.89 8.41 -10.01
C ALA A 9 -10.19 7.75 -11.37
N ALA A 10 -11.38 7.15 -11.55
CA ALA A 10 -11.76 6.56 -12.83
C ALA A 10 -11.85 7.58 -13.96
N ASP A 11 -12.18 8.85 -13.63
CA ASP A 11 -12.29 9.94 -14.61
C ASP A 11 -10.91 10.44 -15.09
N PHE A 12 -9.82 9.94 -14.50
CA PHE A 12 -8.44 10.32 -14.80
C PHE A 12 -7.61 9.15 -15.34
N LEU A 13 -8.16 7.93 -15.41
CA LEU A 13 -7.44 6.78 -15.96
C LEU A 13 -7.15 7.02 -17.45
N PRO A 14 -5.92 6.76 -17.90
CA PRO A 14 -5.57 6.82 -19.32
C PRO A 14 -6.12 5.59 -20.07
N ASP A 15 -6.18 5.68 -21.39
CA ASP A 15 -6.55 4.54 -22.24
C ASP A 15 -5.51 3.43 -22.21
N SER A 16 -4.24 3.76 -21.99
CA SER A 16 -3.13 2.80 -21.90
C SER A 16 -2.84 2.42 -20.45
N LEU A 17 -2.77 1.12 -20.17
CA LEU A 17 -2.44 0.55 -18.85
C LEU A 17 -0.94 0.24 -18.71
N ASP A 18 -0.06 1.02 -19.33
CA ASP A 18 1.37 0.95 -19.02
C ASP A 18 1.74 1.83 -17.81
N TYR A 19 2.88 1.51 -17.16
CA TYR A 19 3.29 2.20 -15.94
C TYR A 19 3.42 3.71 -16.11
N ARG A 20 4.05 4.15 -17.21
CA ARG A 20 4.31 5.57 -17.44
C ARG A 20 3.01 6.35 -17.65
N SER A 21 2.13 5.84 -18.50
CA SER A 21 0.82 6.46 -18.75
C SER A 21 -0.01 6.55 -17.48
N LEU A 22 -0.02 5.50 -16.64
CA LEU A 22 -0.74 5.50 -15.36
C LEU A 22 -0.14 6.48 -14.36
N SER A 23 1.20 6.51 -14.21
CA SER A 23 1.88 7.41 -13.28
C SER A 23 1.70 8.88 -13.69
N ASP A 24 1.92 9.21 -14.96
CA ASP A 24 1.78 10.57 -15.49
C ASP A 24 0.31 11.08 -15.36
N ALA A 25 -0.66 10.20 -15.60
CA ALA A 25 -2.08 10.55 -15.42
C ALA A 25 -2.46 10.73 -13.94
N ALA A 26 -1.89 9.93 -13.05
CA ALA A 26 -2.13 10.03 -11.61
C ALA A 26 -1.67 11.36 -11.01
N ASP A 27 -0.63 11.99 -11.56
CA ASP A 27 -0.12 13.29 -11.12
C ASP A 27 -1.15 14.41 -11.28
N SER A 28 -2.06 14.28 -12.24
CA SER A 28 -3.15 15.23 -12.47
C SER A 28 -4.46 14.87 -11.75
N CYS A 29 -4.50 13.78 -10.95
CA CYS A 29 -5.72 13.25 -10.37
C CYS A 29 -6.36 14.20 -9.35
N GLN A 30 -7.62 14.53 -9.58
CA GLN A 30 -8.47 15.33 -8.70
C GLN A 30 -9.73 14.55 -8.27
N GLY A 31 -9.68 13.23 -8.26
CA GLY A 31 -10.80 12.34 -7.98
C GLY A 31 -11.32 12.38 -6.54
N CYS A 32 -10.58 13.00 -5.61
CA CYS A 32 -11.02 13.26 -4.23
C CYS A 32 -10.32 14.51 -3.68
N ASP A 33 -10.83 15.08 -2.58
CA ASP A 33 -10.30 16.35 -2.01
C ASP A 33 -8.87 16.27 -1.47
N LEU A 34 -8.26 15.11 -1.37
CA LEU A 34 -6.92 14.97 -0.80
C LEU A 34 -5.84 15.67 -1.64
N TYR A 35 -6.00 15.75 -2.96
CA TYR A 35 -5.07 16.45 -3.85
C TYR A 35 -4.88 17.93 -3.49
N LYS A 36 -5.89 18.56 -2.87
CA LYS A 36 -5.86 19.99 -2.48
C LYS A 36 -4.85 20.28 -1.39
N PHE A 37 -4.51 19.29 -0.57
CA PHE A 37 -3.69 19.42 0.63
C PHE A 37 -2.37 18.64 0.54
N ALA A 38 -2.28 17.66 -0.33
CA ALA A 38 -1.06 16.93 -0.62
C ALA A 38 -0.08 17.79 -1.44
N THR A 39 1.20 17.53 -1.31
CA THR A 39 2.24 18.20 -2.09
C THR A 39 2.23 17.68 -3.53
N GLN A 40 2.03 16.38 -3.69
CA GLN A 40 2.01 15.66 -4.96
C GLN A 40 1.33 14.30 -4.82
N THR A 41 1.08 13.66 -5.95
CA THR A 41 0.71 12.25 -6.01
C THR A 41 1.92 11.37 -5.65
N VAL A 42 1.69 10.30 -4.90
CA VAL A 42 2.67 9.24 -4.67
C VAL A 42 2.11 7.96 -5.28
N PHE A 43 2.51 7.70 -6.52
CA PHE A 43 2.13 6.49 -7.25
C PHE A 43 2.91 5.28 -6.74
N GLY A 44 2.55 4.07 -7.17
CA GLY A 44 3.31 2.87 -6.82
C GLY A 44 4.64 2.81 -7.56
N GLU A 45 5.60 2.08 -7.01
CA GLU A 45 6.96 1.98 -7.54
C GLU A 45 7.50 0.57 -7.42
N GLY A 46 8.25 0.15 -8.44
CA GLY A 46 8.89 -1.16 -8.52
C GLY A 46 8.77 -1.77 -9.92
N PRO A 47 9.34 -2.97 -10.13
CA PRO A 47 9.19 -3.68 -11.40
C PRO A 47 7.73 -4.01 -11.70
N VAL A 48 7.26 -3.75 -12.92
CA VAL A 48 5.90 -4.12 -13.33
C VAL A 48 5.70 -5.64 -13.44
N GLN A 49 6.78 -6.41 -13.45
CA GLN A 49 6.76 -7.88 -13.37
C GLN A 49 7.08 -8.41 -11.98
N ALA A 50 6.92 -7.56 -10.93
CA ALA A 50 7.17 -7.98 -9.56
C ALA A 50 6.24 -9.11 -9.15
N GLU A 51 6.82 -10.20 -8.66
CA GLU A 51 6.05 -11.33 -8.14
C GLU A 51 5.38 -11.00 -6.80
N ILE A 52 5.96 -10.06 -6.03
CA ILE A 52 5.40 -9.57 -4.76
C ILE A 52 5.00 -8.11 -4.91
N MET A 53 3.74 -7.82 -4.56
CA MET A 53 3.24 -6.45 -4.42
C MET A 53 2.85 -6.18 -2.97
N LEU A 54 3.35 -5.09 -2.41
CA LEU A 54 2.99 -4.66 -1.06
C LEU A 54 2.12 -3.41 -1.11
N VAL A 55 0.98 -3.44 -0.42
CA VAL A 55 -0.01 -2.37 -0.42
C VAL A 55 -0.18 -1.80 0.98
N GLY A 56 0.16 -0.53 1.17
CA GLY A 56 -0.07 0.24 2.39
C GLY A 56 -1.37 1.02 2.39
N GLU A 57 -1.53 1.95 3.35
CA GLU A 57 -2.73 2.78 3.52
C GLU A 57 -2.69 4.01 2.61
N GLN A 58 -1.72 4.89 2.84
CA GLN A 58 -1.50 6.15 2.13
C GLN A 58 -0.05 6.61 2.31
N PRO A 59 0.44 7.56 1.51
CA PRO A 59 1.75 8.18 1.71
C PRO A 59 1.86 8.82 3.10
N GLY A 60 3.06 8.87 3.66
CA GLY A 60 3.40 9.69 4.81
C GLY A 60 3.94 11.06 4.40
N ASP A 61 4.42 11.84 5.37
CA ASP A 61 4.95 13.19 5.16
C ASP A 61 6.19 13.21 4.25
N GLU A 62 7.14 12.29 4.49
CA GLU A 62 8.34 12.22 3.65
C GLU A 62 8.02 11.70 2.24
N GLU A 63 7.09 10.77 2.11
CA GLU A 63 6.63 10.26 0.83
C GLU A 63 5.94 11.35 0.00
N ASP A 64 5.08 12.15 0.63
CA ASP A 64 4.39 13.28 0.00
C ASP A 64 5.34 14.37 -0.51
N ILE A 65 6.46 14.59 0.20
CA ILE A 65 7.50 15.55 -0.21
C ILE A 65 8.36 14.98 -1.35
N LYS A 66 8.72 13.69 -1.28
CA LYS A 66 9.69 13.07 -2.20
C LYS A 66 9.04 12.46 -3.45
N GLY A 67 7.73 12.20 -3.42
CA GLY A 67 7.00 11.55 -4.52
C GLY A 67 7.19 10.03 -4.61
N HIS A 68 7.86 9.39 -3.65
CA HIS A 68 8.18 7.96 -3.66
C HIS A 68 7.51 7.22 -2.50
N PRO A 69 6.93 6.02 -2.71
CA PRO A 69 6.30 5.26 -1.64
C PRO A 69 7.34 4.64 -0.69
N PHE A 70 7.00 4.61 0.60
CA PHE A 70 7.81 3.97 1.65
C PHE A 70 9.27 4.47 1.75
N VAL A 71 9.50 5.77 1.67
CA VAL A 71 10.83 6.41 1.85
C VAL A 71 11.03 7.03 3.24
N GLY A 72 9.95 7.18 4.01
CA GLY A 72 9.99 7.71 5.38
C GLY A 72 10.32 6.64 6.44
N PRO A 73 10.09 6.94 7.73
CA PRO A 73 10.42 6.03 8.83
C PRO A 73 9.77 4.64 8.72
N ALA A 74 8.49 4.59 8.29
CA ALA A 74 7.78 3.33 8.05
C ALA A 74 8.42 2.53 6.92
N GLY A 75 8.85 3.21 5.86
CA GLY A 75 9.55 2.59 4.73
C GLY A 75 10.93 2.05 5.10
N ARG A 76 11.69 2.76 5.95
CA ARG A 76 12.98 2.26 6.46
C ARG A 76 12.81 0.99 7.28
N LEU A 77 11.80 0.94 8.16
CA LEU A 77 11.48 -0.27 8.92
C LEU A 77 11.05 -1.42 8.00
N LEU A 78 10.23 -1.12 6.97
CA LEU A 78 9.84 -2.13 5.98
C LEU A 78 11.05 -2.67 5.22
N SER A 79 12.00 -1.81 4.83
CA SER A 79 13.22 -2.22 4.12
C SER A 79 14.06 -3.18 4.95
N ALA A 80 14.25 -2.89 6.24
CA ALA A 80 14.95 -3.79 7.15
C ALA A 80 14.23 -5.13 7.31
N ALA A 81 12.89 -5.12 7.41
CA ALA A 81 12.10 -6.35 7.52
C ALA A 81 12.13 -7.19 6.23
N LEU A 82 12.12 -6.56 5.05
CA LEU A 82 12.27 -7.24 3.76
C LEU A 82 13.65 -7.91 3.65
N GLU A 83 14.72 -7.17 3.98
CA GLU A 83 16.09 -7.70 3.99
C GLU A 83 16.22 -8.91 4.92
N GLU A 84 15.71 -8.81 6.15
CA GLU A 84 15.72 -9.93 7.12
C GLU A 84 14.86 -11.12 6.66
N ALA A 85 13.81 -10.84 5.86
CA ALA A 85 13.00 -11.89 5.25
C ALA A 85 13.64 -12.50 3.98
N GLY A 86 14.78 -11.99 3.51
CA GLY A 86 15.46 -12.45 2.30
C GLY A 86 14.81 -11.94 1.00
N ILE A 87 14.05 -10.84 1.08
CA ILE A 87 13.39 -10.21 -0.07
C ILE A 87 14.15 -8.94 -0.46
N ASP A 88 14.68 -8.88 -1.69
CA ASP A 88 15.26 -7.64 -2.22
C ASP A 88 14.14 -6.60 -2.42
N ARG A 89 14.25 -5.45 -1.73
CA ARG A 89 13.28 -4.35 -1.89
C ARG A 89 13.11 -3.91 -3.35
N ARG A 90 14.16 -4.03 -4.18
CA ARG A 90 14.13 -3.63 -5.60
C ARG A 90 13.34 -4.59 -6.48
N SER A 91 13.08 -5.81 -6.01
CA SER A 91 12.30 -6.82 -6.73
C SER A 91 10.79 -6.76 -6.43
N VAL A 92 10.36 -5.92 -5.51
CA VAL A 92 8.95 -5.82 -5.12
C VAL A 92 8.30 -4.54 -5.65
N TYR A 93 7.00 -4.59 -5.89
CA TYR A 93 6.21 -3.41 -6.20
C TYR A 93 5.55 -2.87 -4.91
N LEU A 94 5.77 -1.59 -4.64
CA LEU A 94 5.29 -0.92 -3.42
C LEU A 94 4.25 0.14 -3.78
N THR A 95 3.09 0.09 -3.15
CA THR A 95 2.04 1.10 -3.34
C THR A 95 1.17 1.28 -2.10
N ASN A 96 0.19 2.16 -2.20
CA ASN A 96 -0.80 2.45 -1.18
C ASN A 96 -2.22 2.41 -1.75
N VAL A 97 -3.21 2.19 -0.90
CA VAL A 97 -4.63 2.26 -1.26
C VAL A 97 -5.01 3.67 -1.74
N VAL A 98 -4.43 4.70 -1.13
CA VAL A 98 -4.65 6.11 -1.47
C VAL A 98 -3.34 6.74 -1.94
N LYS A 99 -3.40 7.57 -3.02
CA LYS A 99 -2.20 8.13 -3.65
C LYS A 99 -1.81 9.51 -3.13
N HIS A 100 -2.63 10.15 -2.31
CA HIS A 100 -2.36 11.46 -1.72
C HIS A 100 -2.31 11.37 -0.21
N PHE A 101 -1.41 12.16 0.41
CA PHE A 101 -1.25 12.22 1.85
C PHE A 101 -2.40 12.99 2.51
N LYS A 102 -3.13 12.33 3.40
CA LYS A 102 -4.11 12.98 4.26
C LYS A 102 -3.49 13.36 5.58
N TRP A 103 -3.58 14.64 5.91
CA TRP A 103 -3.00 15.18 7.13
C TRP A 103 -3.82 16.33 7.70
N LYS A 104 -3.53 16.67 8.95
CA LYS A 104 -4.02 17.88 9.61
C LYS A 104 -2.84 18.65 10.23
N PRO A 105 -2.93 20.00 10.27
CA PRO A 105 -1.88 20.81 10.86
C PRO A 105 -1.84 20.65 12.38
N ARG A 106 -0.63 20.56 12.95
CA ARG A 106 -0.36 20.68 14.38
C ARG A 106 0.90 21.52 14.59
N GLY A 107 0.71 22.82 14.74
CA GLY A 107 1.82 23.78 14.69
C GLY A 107 2.51 23.72 13.34
N LYS A 108 3.83 23.50 13.32
CA LYS A 108 4.62 23.37 12.08
C LYS A 108 4.63 21.95 11.47
N ARG A 109 3.94 20.97 12.11
CA ARG A 109 3.95 19.57 11.67
C ARG A 109 2.67 19.22 10.94
N ARG A 110 2.79 18.38 9.91
CA ARG A 110 1.67 17.72 9.23
C ARG A 110 1.44 16.36 9.90
N LEU A 111 0.34 16.24 10.65
CA LEU A 111 -0.01 14.98 11.31
C LEU A 111 -0.86 14.12 10.39
N HIS A 112 -0.41 12.89 10.18
CA HIS A 112 -1.16 11.86 9.47
C HIS A 112 -2.58 11.73 10.02
N GLU A 113 -3.57 11.71 9.12
CA GLU A 113 -4.97 11.46 9.39
C GLU A 113 -5.46 10.30 8.51
N LYS A 114 -6.21 9.37 9.10
CA LYS A 114 -6.70 8.21 8.35
C LYS A 114 -7.64 8.64 7.20
N PRO A 115 -7.48 8.07 5.99
CA PRO A 115 -8.39 8.32 4.88
C PRO A 115 -9.82 7.88 5.23
N ARG A 116 -10.81 8.65 4.77
CA ARG A 116 -12.23 8.28 4.87
C ARG A 116 -12.57 7.19 3.86
N ALA A 117 -13.65 6.46 4.12
CA ALA A 117 -14.11 5.43 3.21
C ALA A 117 -14.42 5.98 1.80
N SER A 118 -14.93 7.21 1.70
CA SER A 118 -15.20 7.90 0.43
C SER A 118 -13.92 8.23 -0.34
N GLU A 119 -12.85 8.66 0.35
CA GLU A 119 -11.55 8.96 -0.26
C GLU A 119 -10.86 7.68 -0.76
N ILE A 120 -10.96 6.60 0.02
CA ILE A 120 -10.50 5.26 -0.37
C ILE A 120 -11.26 4.76 -1.62
N ALA A 121 -12.57 4.90 -1.63
CA ALA A 121 -13.40 4.48 -2.76
C ALA A 121 -13.10 5.30 -4.03
N ALA A 122 -12.92 6.61 -3.89
CA ALA A 122 -12.58 7.48 -5.00
C ALA A 122 -11.18 7.20 -5.59
N CYS A 123 -10.22 6.75 -4.77
CA CYS A 123 -8.85 6.43 -5.21
C CYS A 123 -8.67 4.97 -5.68
N GLU A 124 -9.65 4.09 -5.42
CA GLU A 124 -9.60 2.67 -5.77
C GLU A 124 -9.24 2.38 -7.24
N PRO A 125 -9.72 3.14 -8.25
CA PRO A 125 -9.38 2.86 -9.64
C PRO A 125 -7.88 2.82 -9.91
N TRP A 126 -7.07 3.66 -9.26
CA TRP A 126 -5.61 3.59 -9.38
C TRP A 126 -5.03 2.27 -8.85
N LEU A 127 -5.45 1.84 -7.66
CA LEU A 127 -4.97 0.57 -7.11
C LEU A 127 -5.39 -0.63 -7.99
N ARG A 128 -6.58 -0.59 -8.57
CA ARG A 128 -7.04 -1.64 -9.51
C ARG A 128 -6.19 -1.66 -10.78
N ALA A 129 -5.87 -0.48 -11.34
CA ALA A 129 -5.00 -0.38 -12.51
C ALA A 129 -3.58 -0.90 -12.22
N GLU A 130 -3.02 -0.60 -11.04
CA GLU A 130 -1.73 -1.15 -10.64
C GLU A 130 -1.76 -2.68 -10.46
N LEU A 131 -2.82 -3.23 -9.86
CA LEU A 131 -3.00 -4.67 -9.71
C LEU A 131 -3.13 -5.38 -11.08
N GLU A 132 -3.83 -4.75 -12.03
CA GLU A 132 -3.96 -5.25 -13.39
C GLU A 132 -2.65 -5.15 -14.19
N LEU A 133 -1.88 -4.10 -13.98
CA LEU A 133 -0.57 -3.89 -14.60
C LEU A 133 0.46 -4.91 -14.09
N VAL A 134 0.58 -5.05 -12.77
CA VAL A 134 1.62 -5.85 -12.11
C VAL A 134 1.27 -7.33 -12.09
N LYS A 135 0.00 -7.68 -11.87
CA LYS A 135 -0.51 -9.07 -11.74
C LYS A 135 0.36 -9.91 -10.79
N PRO A 136 0.56 -9.46 -9.55
CA PRO A 136 1.49 -10.11 -8.65
C PRO A 136 1.02 -11.54 -8.31
N GLN A 137 1.96 -12.46 -8.17
CA GLN A 137 1.68 -13.78 -7.64
C GLN A 137 1.30 -13.71 -6.14
N ILE A 138 1.99 -12.83 -5.42
CA ILE A 138 1.81 -12.63 -3.98
C ILE A 138 1.44 -11.17 -3.68
N LEU A 139 0.33 -10.99 -2.99
CA LEU A 139 -0.13 -9.69 -2.51
C LEU A 139 0.00 -9.62 -0.99
N VAL A 140 0.76 -8.64 -0.51
CA VAL A 140 0.97 -8.37 0.93
C VAL A 140 0.22 -7.11 1.34
N CYS A 141 -0.83 -7.25 2.16
CA CYS A 141 -1.57 -6.13 2.72
C CYS A 141 -0.86 -5.63 3.99
N LEU A 142 -0.31 -4.43 3.96
CA LEU A 142 0.33 -3.78 5.11
C LEU A 142 -0.71 -3.01 5.93
N GLY A 143 -1.15 -3.61 7.03
CA GLY A 143 -2.10 -3.01 7.97
C GLY A 143 -3.57 -3.22 7.64
N ALA A 144 -4.42 -2.76 8.56
CA ALA A 144 -5.86 -3.00 8.50
C ALA A 144 -6.55 -2.32 7.32
N THR A 145 -6.14 -1.11 6.93
CA THR A 145 -6.81 -0.35 5.86
C THR A 145 -6.65 -1.04 4.51
N ALA A 146 -5.42 -1.45 4.16
CA ALA A 146 -5.17 -2.20 2.93
C ALA A 146 -5.90 -3.55 2.95
N ALA A 147 -5.79 -4.30 4.05
CA ALA A 147 -6.45 -5.59 4.19
C ALA A 147 -7.98 -5.48 4.10
N GLN A 148 -8.59 -4.50 4.78
CA GLN A 148 -10.05 -4.29 4.72
C GLN A 148 -10.53 -3.84 3.33
N LYS A 149 -9.71 -3.05 2.62
CA LYS A 149 -10.04 -2.62 1.26
C LYS A 149 -10.02 -3.79 0.28
N LEU A 150 -9.04 -4.67 0.38
CA LEU A 150 -8.80 -5.74 -0.59
C LEU A 150 -9.49 -7.07 -0.22
N LEU A 151 -9.66 -7.35 1.08
CA LEU A 151 -10.16 -8.63 1.60
C LEU A 151 -11.54 -8.53 2.27
N GLY A 152 -12.09 -7.32 2.36
CA GLY A 152 -13.39 -7.08 2.94
C GLY A 152 -13.36 -6.40 4.31
N LYS A 153 -14.42 -5.60 4.60
CA LYS A 153 -14.53 -4.73 5.79
C LYS A 153 -14.42 -5.46 7.14
N ASP A 154 -14.72 -6.76 7.14
CA ASP A 154 -14.72 -7.57 8.36
C ASP A 154 -13.34 -8.16 8.68
N PHE A 155 -12.33 -7.91 7.85
CA PHE A 155 -10.97 -8.38 8.10
C PHE A 155 -10.39 -7.76 9.37
N ARG A 156 -9.83 -8.62 10.22
CA ARG A 156 -9.23 -8.24 11.51
C ARG A 156 -7.76 -8.64 11.56
N ILE A 157 -6.87 -7.67 11.38
CA ILE A 157 -5.41 -7.88 11.30
C ILE A 157 -4.87 -8.66 12.52
N THR A 158 -5.35 -8.35 13.71
CA THR A 158 -4.92 -9.00 14.96
C THR A 158 -5.27 -10.49 15.07
N LYS A 159 -6.22 -10.97 14.28
CA LYS A 159 -6.69 -12.38 14.27
C LYS A 159 -6.25 -13.14 13.03
N MET A 160 -6.05 -12.43 11.91
CA MET A 160 -5.94 -13.03 10.59
C MET A 160 -4.58 -12.78 9.91
N ARG A 161 -3.69 -11.96 10.51
CA ARG A 161 -2.34 -11.75 9.96
C ARG A 161 -1.54 -13.05 9.87
N GLY A 162 -0.59 -13.07 8.96
CA GLY A 162 0.35 -14.18 8.81
C GLY A 162 -0.24 -15.46 8.23
N LYS A 163 -1.51 -15.44 7.82
CA LYS A 163 -2.18 -16.57 7.18
C LYS A 163 -2.44 -16.29 5.72
N TRP A 164 -2.35 -17.31 4.89
CA TRP A 164 -2.79 -17.25 3.51
C TRP A 164 -4.30 -17.08 3.43
N ILE A 165 -4.75 -16.22 2.53
CA ILE A 165 -6.16 -15.90 2.33
C ILE A 165 -6.48 -16.15 0.86
N GLU A 166 -7.52 -16.92 0.61
CA GLU A 166 -8.04 -17.13 -0.74
C GLU A 166 -8.69 -15.84 -1.25
N SER A 167 -8.29 -15.43 -2.44
CA SER A 167 -8.78 -14.20 -3.06
C SER A 167 -8.68 -14.31 -4.59
N ALA A 168 -9.57 -13.63 -5.29
CA ALA A 168 -9.51 -13.52 -6.75
C ALA A 168 -8.50 -12.43 -7.22
N ILE A 169 -7.85 -11.71 -6.29
CA ILE A 169 -6.98 -10.57 -6.62
C ILE A 169 -5.57 -11.03 -6.98
N ALA A 170 -5.07 -12.09 -6.33
CA ALA A 170 -3.77 -12.69 -6.58
C ALA A 170 -3.79 -14.15 -6.14
N ASP A 171 -2.85 -14.97 -6.63
CA ASP A 171 -2.79 -16.40 -6.30
C ASP A 171 -2.62 -16.64 -4.80
N LYS A 172 -1.86 -15.75 -4.14
CA LYS A 172 -1.61 -15.78 -2.70
C LYS A 172 -1.76 -14.38 -2.11
N VAL A 173 -2.57 -14.27 -1.08
CA VAL A 173 -2.73 -13.02 -0.33
C VAL A 173 -2.41 -13.26 1.13
N ILE A 174 -1.63 -12.35 1.72
CA ILE A 174 -1.30 -12.35 3.15
C ILE A 174 -1.43 -10.92 3.68
N ALA A 175 -1.83 -10.78 4.94
CA ALA A 175 -1.86 -9.49 5.60
C ALA A 175 -0.92 -9.50 6.83
N THR A 176 -0.29 -8.36 7.10
CA THR A 176 0.60 -8.19 8.24
C THR A 176 0.47 -6.78 8.83
N TYR A 177 1.22 -6.46 9.88
CA TYR A 177 1.21 -5.12 10.47
C TYR A 177 1.70 -4.08 9.48
N HIS A 178 1.11 -2.88 9.57
CA HIS A 178 1.68 -1.72 8.89
C HIS A 178 2.93 -1.26 9.66
N PRO A 179 4.07 -1.00 8.99
CA PRO A 179 5.30 -0.58 9.68
C PRO A 179 5.12 0.64 10.59
N SER A 180 4.26 1.59 10.21
CA SER A 180 3.96 2.75 11.07
C SER A 180 3.23 2.40 12.37
N ALA A 181 2.50 1.28 12.43
CA ALA A 181 1.88 0.82 13.67
C ALA A 181 2.94 0.30 14.65
N ILE A 182 3.95 -0.41 14.13
CA ILE A 182 5.11 -0.89 14.91
C ILE A 182 5.90 0.28 15.50
N LEU A 183 6.14 1.33 14.70
CA LEU A 183 6.82 2.55 15.18
C LEU A 183 6.05 3.29 16.29
N ARG A 184 4.74 3.10 16.37
CA ARG A 184 3.86 3.69 17.39
C ARG A 184 3.49 2.70 18.50
N ALA A 185 4.16 1.57 18.58
CA ALA A 185 3.94 0.60 19.67
C ALA A 185 4.16 1.28 21.04
N PRO A 186 3.35 0.93 22.05
CA PRO A 186 3.38 1.62 23.35
C PRO A 186 4.68 1.39 24.12
N ASP A 187 5.35 0.29 23.89
CA ASP A 187 6.59 -0.14 24.56
C ASP A 187 7.49 -0.92 23.61
N GLU A 188 8.74 -1.12 24.03
CA GLU A 188 9.77 -1.78 23.22
C GLU A 188 9.51 -3.29 23.07
N GLU A 189 8.91 -3.94 24.05
CA GLU A 189 8.54 -5.36 23.98
C GLU A 189 7.49 -5.59 22.88
N THR A 190 6.43 -4.77 22.88
CA THR A 190 5.39 -4.80 21.85
C THR A 190 5.97 -4.49 20.46
N ARG A 191 6.87 -3.50 20.38
CA ARG A 191 7.55 -3.14 19.13
C ARG A 191 8.36 -4.29 18.57
N SER A 192 9.23 -4.89 19.40
CA SER A 192 10.09 -6.01 19.03
C SER A 192 9.26 -7.21 18.56
N ARG A 193 8.21 -7.55 19.30
CA ARG A 193 7.30 -8.64 18.96
C ARG A 193 6.62 -8.39 17.61
N GLN A 194 5.99 -7.20 17.43
CA GLN A 194 5.30 -6.88 16.18
C GLN A 194 6.25 -6.81 14.98
N TYR A 195 7.48 -6.36 15.19
CA TYR A 195 8.52 -6.38 14.16
C TYR A 195 8.89 -7.82 13.76
N GLY A 196 9.15 -8.69 14.73
CA GLY A 196 9.42 -10.12 14.47
C GLY A 196 8.25 -10.80 13.76
N GLU A 197 7.02 -10.46 14.11
CA GLU A 197 5.82 -10.96 13.44
C GLU A 197 5.71 -10.44 11.99
N LEU A 198 6.08 -9.19 11.71
CA LEU A 198 6.15 -8.66 10.34
C LEU A 198 7.19 -9.43 9.51
N VAL A 199 8.39 -9.64 10.06
CA VAL A 199 9.46 -10.40 9.39
C VAL A 199 9.01 -11.85 9.10
N LEU A 200 8.36 -12.51 10.05
CA LEU A 200 7.85 -13.88 9.87
C LEU A 200 6.81 -13.95 8.75
N ASP A 201 5.90 -12.99 8.69
CA ASP A 201 4.87 -12.94 7.65
C ASP A 201 5.49 -12.69 6.25
N LEU A 202 6.52 -11.85 6.17
CA LEU A 202 7.27 -11.62 4.94
C LEU A 202 8.09 -12.86 4.53
N LYS A 203 8.70 -13.58 5.47
CA LYS A 203 9.37 -14.89 5.20
C LYS A 203 8.39 -15.91 4.65
N THR A 204 7.15 -15.93 5.16
CA THR A 204 6.09 -16.79 4.63
C THR A 204 5.79 -16.45 3.18
N ALA A 205 5.77 -15.17 2.81
CA ALA A 205 5.61 -14.73 1.43
C ALA A 205 6.82 -15.18 0.56
N ALA A 206 8.05 -14.96 1.01
CA ALA A 206 9.27 -15.32 0.27
C ALA A 206 9.36 -16.82 -0.06
N GLN A 207 8.94 -17.69 0.86
CA GLN A 207 9.02 -19.16 0.68
C GLN A 207 8.20 -19.71 -0.48
N VAL A 208 7.20 -18.99 -0.95
CA VAL A 208 6.39 -19.42 -2.09
C VAL A 208 7.17 -19.27 -3.39
N LEU A 209 7.95 -18.18 -3.54
CA LEU A 209 8.72 -17.90 -4.74
C LEU A 209 9.85 -18.94 -4.94
N THR A 210 10.52 -19.33 -3.85
CA THR A 210 11.60 -20.32 -3.92
C THR A 210 11.12 -21.71 -4.34
N LYS A 211 9.87 -22.09 -4.03
CA LYS A 211 9.27 -23.36 -4.45
C LYS A 211 8.87 -23.38 -5.92
N SER A 212 8.44 -22.25 -6.46
CA SER A 212 8.05 -22.12 -7.89
C SER A 212 9.26 -22.17 -8.81
N ALA A 213 10.43 -21.69 -8.35
CA ALA A 213 11.69 -21.72 -9.11
C ALA A 213 12.37 -23.09 -9.17
N SER A 214 11.88 -24.06 -8.37
CA SER A 214 12.49 -25.40 -8.23
C SER A 214 11.67 -26.51 -8.91
N MET A 215 10.58 -26.18 -9.59
CA MET A 215 9.75 -27.06 -10.42
C MET A 215 9.89 -26.73 -11.90
#